data_ab1a1c5a158559864ac4cc7ff77e515f
#
_entry.id   ab1a1c5a158559864ac4cc7ff77e515f
#
_cell.length_a   1.000
_cell.length_b   1.000
_cell.length_c   1.000
_cell.angle_alpha   90.00
_cell.angle_beta   90.00
_cell.angle_gamma   90.00
#
_symmetry.space_group_name_H-M   'P 1'
#
loop_
_entity.id
_entity.type
_entity.pdbx_description
1 polymer ?
#
loop_
_entity_poly.entity_id
_entity_poly.type
_entity_poly.pdbx_seq_one_letter_code
_entity_poly.pdbx_strand_id
1 'polypeptide(L)'
;RDTAYIPPHRLLTLLHQAMAYQVEFARYQKRTVPVVSTLLHDYAGFVVPNRCRMSLRGHTQNVKCVRFVGDDGRKLVSGSSDCTVRLWDTNTGACDAVLEGHGSRIWDVDASHTGAWIASASSDSTVRLWNVESKLPHLTLRCGFGDVYCCRFSPDQGQLVTGGYDKLVRLYDLASGTVTRMFPGHQLGVSSAVFSPQGSLIATGAKDTSVRFWDTLSGVCVRTLPGHLGEVTSVEMSDDGRQLLTSSKDNSHRLWDMRMLRPLQRFKGHQNTSKNFIRCTFAHPSLIVSGSEDGLVYMWGQESSLALQTLKGHGTDSHPAAATVGGRKQVVVYS
;
A
#
# COMPACT_ATOMS: atom_id res chain seq x y z
N ARG A 1 4.29 0.16 -36.07
CA ARG A 1 3.65 1.25 -35.35
C ARG A 1 2.53 0.62 -34.53
N ASP A 2 2.83 0.30 -33.27
CA ASP A 2 1.85 -0.29 -32.36
C ASP A 2 0.91 0.83 -31.90
N THR A 3 -0.30 0.85 -32.44
CA THR A 3 -1.37 1.68 -31.93
C THR A 3 -1.80 1.12 -30.56
N ALA A 4 -1.60 1.89 -29.50
CA ALA A 4 -2.03 1.49 -28.17
C ALA A 4 -3.54 1.17 -28.18
N TYR A 5 -3.88 -0.08 -27.88
CA TYR A 5 -5.28 -0.50 -27.79
C TYR A 5 -5.96 0.15 -26.59
N ILE A 6 -6.94 0.99 -26.85
CA ILE A 6 -7.79 1.59 -25.79
C ILE A 6 -9.07 0.76 -25.73
N PRO A 7 -9.38 0.10 -24.59
CA PRO A 7 -10.63 -0.65 -24.43
C PRO A 7 -11.87 0.24 -24.62
N PRO A 8 -12.93 -0.23 -25.29
CA PRO A 8 -14.12 0.59 -25.62
C PRO A 8 -14.77 1.25 -24.40
N HIS A 9 -14.83 0.54 -23.26
CA HIS A 9 -15.40 1.09 -22.02
C HIS A 9 -14.57 2.24 -21.46
N ARG A 10 -13.26 2.26 -21.68
CA ARG A 10 -12.37 3.34 -21.23
C ARG A 10 -12.59 4.61 -22.02
N LEU A 11 -12.77 4.51 -23.33
CA LEU A 11 -13.08 5.68 -24.17
C LEU A 11 -14.39 6.33 -23.73
N LEU A 12 -15.41 5.52 -23.43
CA LEU A 12 -16.71 6.01 -22.95
C LEU A 12 -16.57 6.72 -21.58
N THR A 13 -15.79 6.13 -20.67
CA THR A 13 -15.52 6.71 -19.34
C THR A 13 -14.75 8.04 -19.47
N LEU A 14 -13.73 8.10 -20.31
CA LEU A 14 -12.97 9.32 -20.58
C LEU A 14 -13.84 10.41 -21.22
N LEU A 15 -14.72 10.04 -22.15
CA LEU A 15 -15.68 10.98 -22.74
C LEU A 15 -16.67 11.51 -21.70
N HIS A 16 -17.20 10.66 -20.83
CA HIS A 16 -18.09 11.08 -19.75
C HIS A 16 -17.37 12.00 -18.75
N GLN A 17 -16.13 11.69 -18.38
CA GLN A 17 -15.32 12.55 -17.51
C GLN A 17 -15.01 13.90 -18.17
N ALA A 18 -14.63 13.89 -19.45
CA ALA A 18 -14.39 15.11 -20.20
C ALA A 18 -15.65 15.97 -20.31
N MET A 19 -16.81 15.35 -20.56
CA MET A 19 -18.09 16.06 -20.59
C MET A 19 -18.48 16.62 -19.23
N ALA A 20 -18.34 15.84 -18.15
CA ALA A 20 -18.62 16.29 -16.78
C ALA A 20 -17.73 17.45 -16.38
N TYR A 21 -16.43 17.37 -16.68
CA TYR A 21 -15.47 18.44 -16.44
C TYR A 21 -15.83 19.70 -17.24
N GLN A 22 -16.20 19.57 -18.50
CA GLN A 22 -16.61 20.70 -19.33
C GLN A 22 -17.87 21.39 -18.79
N VAL A 23 -18.86 20.61 -18.31
CA VAL A 23 -20.08 21.17 -17.72
C VAL A 23 -19.77 21.88 -16.41
N GLU A 24 -18.92 21.32 -15.59
CA GLU A 24 -18.54 21.90 -14.30
C GLU A 24 -17.69 23.16 -14.48
N PHE A 25 -16.73 23.13 -15.38
CA PHE A 25 -15.85 24.27 -15.68
C PHE A 25 -16.59 25.41 -16.38
N ALA A 26 -17.53 25.10 -17.30
CA ALA A 26 -18.36 26.10 -17.95
C ALA A 26 -19.31 26.84 -16.99
N ARG A 27 -19.79 26.14 -15.92
CA ARG A 27 -20.60 26.76 -14.86
C ARG A 27 -19.83 27.78 -14.02
N TYR A 28 -18.52 27.58 -13.82
CA TYR A 28 -17.71 28.43 -12.94
C TYR A 28 -17.00 29.60 -13.65
N GLN A 29 -16.71 29.48 -14.94
CA GLN A 29 -15.84 30.47 -15.59
C GLN A 29 -16.47 31.37 -16.66
N LYS A 30 -17.71 31.22 -17.07
CA LYS A 30 -18.31 31.99 -18.17
C LYS A 30 -17.41 32.11 -19.44
N ARG A 31 -16.53 31.19 -19.70
CA ARG A 31 -15.56 31.18 -20.79
C ARG A 31 -15.64 29.93 -21.67
N THR A 32 -15.16 30.09 -22.89
CA THR A 32 -15.10 29.08 -23.96
C THR A 32 -14.65 27.69 -23.48
N VAL A 33 -15.40 26.67 -23.89
CA VAL A 33 -15.19 25.25 -23.61
C VAL A 33 -13.76 24.84 -23.98
N PRO A 34 -12.98 24.24 -23.03
CA PRO A 34 -11.65 23.74 -23.35
C PRO A 34 -11.73 22.61 -24.40
N VAL A 35 -10.78 22.60 -25.31
CA VAL A 35 -10.75 21.62 -26.40
C VAL A 35 -10.47 20.23 -25.81
N VAL A 36 -11.25 19.22 -26.19
CA VAL A 36 -11.15 17.81 -25.71
C VAL A 36 -9.74 17.25 -25.86
N SER A 37 -8.96 17.73 -26.84
CA SER A 37 -7.56 17.33 -27.03
C SER A 37 -6.63 17.68 -25.85
N THR A 38 -6.89 18.74 -25.09
CA THR A 38 -6.07 19.10 -23.92
C THR A 38 -6.33 18.17 -22.73
N LEU A 39 -7.57 17.72 -22.55
CA LEU A 39 -7.94 16.75 -21.50
C LEU A 39 -7.38 15.35 -21.78
N LEU A 40 -7.26 14.98 -23.06
CA LEU A 40 -6.65 13.71 -23.46
C LEU A 40 -5.12 13.75 -23.34
N HIS A 41 -4.51 14.93 -23.40
CA HIS A 41 -3.05 15.08 -23.32
C HIS A 41 -2.51 14.74 -21.93
N ASP A 42 -3.24 15.03 -20.86
CA ASP A 42 -2.84 14.68 -19.47
C ASP A 42 -2.79 13.17 -19.24
N TYR A 43 -3.53 12.39 -20.04
CA TYR A 43 -3.54 10.92 -20.00
C TYR A 43 -2.66 10.26 -21.07
N ALA A 44 -2.09 11.03 -22.00
CA ALA A 44 -1.34 10.50 -23.15
C ALA A 44 0.00 9.83 -22.75
N GLY A 45 0.51 10.10 -21.55
CA GLY A 45 1.74 9.52 -21.04
C GLY A 45 1.54 8.30 -20.13
N PHE A 46 0.31 7.99 -19.71
CA PHE A 46 0.05 6.90 -18.77
C PHE A 46 -0.89 5.84 -19.35
N VAL A 47 -0.33 4.66 -19.59
CA VAL A 47 -1.11 3.48 -19.99
C VAL A 47 -1.50 2.70 -18.75
N VAL A 48 -2.79 2.56 -18.50
CA VAL A 48 -3.28 1.72 -17.40
C VAL A 48 -2.89 0.27 -17.66
N PRO A 49 -2.21 -0.41 -16.74
CA PRO A 49 -1.86 -1.81 -16.88
C PRO A 49 -3.08 -2.67 -17.18
N ASN A 50 -3.00 -3.51 -18.22
CA ASN A 50 -4.11 -4.37 -18.64
C ASN A 50 -3.72 -5.85 -18.81
N ARG A 51 -2.43 -6.15 -18.69
CA ARG A 51 -1.91 -7.49 -18.94
C ARG A 51 -1.05 -7.97 -17.77
N CYS A 52 -1.26 -9.22 -17.38
CA CYS A 52 -0.35 -9.90 -16.48
C CYS A 52 0.97 -10.17 -17.22
N ARG A 53 2.06 -9.57 -16.77
CA ARG A 53 3.39 -9.76 -17.31
C ARG A 53 3.99 -11.09 -16.88
N MET A 54 3.91 -11.38 -15.59
CA MET A 54 4.45 -12.62 -15.03
C MET A 54 3.80 -12.98 -13.70
N SER A 55 3.96 -14.24 -13.33
CA SER A 55 3.52 -14.78 -12.05
C SER A 55 4.71 -15.39 -11.32
N LEU A 56 5.08 -14.82 -10.17
CA LEU A 56 6.20 -15.28 -9.35
C LEU A 56 5.72 -16.39 -8.42
N ARG A 57 6.23 -17.59 -8.61
CA ARG A 57 5.83 -18.78 -7.86
C ARG A 57 6.98 -19.33 -7.05
N GLY A 58 6.70 -19.74 -5.80
CA GLY A 58 7.72 -20.32 -4.94
C GLY A 58 7.31 -20.42 -3.49
N HIS A 59 6.53 -19.46 -2.98
CA HIS A 59 6.00 -19.55 -1.62
C HIS A 59 5.11 -20.78 -1.45
N THR A 60 5.22 -21.45 -0.29
CA THR A 60 4.44 -22.65 0.03
C THR A 60 3.10 -22.32 0.66
N GLN A 61 2.94 -21.12 1.20
CA GLN A 61 1.71 -20.61 1.79
C GLN A 61 1.36 -19.23 1.24
N ASN A 62 0.34 -18.60 1.83
CA ASN A 62 -0.20 -17.33 1.37
C ASN A 62 0.81 -16.19 1.48
N VAL A 63 1.04 -15.49 0.38
CA VAL A 63 1.78 -14.23 0.37
C VAL A 63 0.93 -13.14 1.01
N LYS A 64 1.46 -12.41 1.99
CA LYS A 64 0.75 -11.37 2.75
C LYS A 64 1.11 -9.97 2.31
N CYS A 65 2.34 -9.77 1.85
CA CYS A 65 2.87 -8.46 1.51
C CYS A 65 3.86 -8.55 0.38
N VAL A 66 3.96 -7.44 -0.35
CA VAL A 66 4.90 -7.28 -1.44
C VAL A 66 5.32 -5.82 -1.55
N ARG A 67 6.60 -5.57 -1.83
CA ARG A 67 7.17 -4.24 -2.07
C ARG A 67 8.25 -4.32 -3.14
N PHE A 68 8.39 -3.26 -3.92
CA PHE A 68 9.58 -3.08 -4.76
C PHE A 68 10.77 -2.69 -3.88
N VAL A 69 11.96 -3.10 -4.29
CA VAL A 69 13.23 -2.79 -3.60
C VAL A 69 13.97 -1.75 -4.43
N GLY A 70 14.17 -0.57 -3.88
CA GLY A 70 14.74 0.57 -4.60
C GLY A 70 13.77 1.14 -5.66
N ASP A 71 14.24 2.14 -6.38
CA ASP A 71 13.44 2.91 -7.34
C ASP A 71 13.48 2.36 -8.76
N ASP A 72 14.40 1.44 -9.03
CA ASP A 72 14.62 0.90 -10.38
C ASP A 72 13.59 -0.16 -10.80
N GLY A 73 12.74 -0.59 -9.86
CA GLY A 73 11.71 -1.61 -10.07
C GLY A 73 12.24 -2.99 -10.45
N ARG A 74 13.57 -3.23 -10.38
CA ARG A 74 14.20 -4.49 -10.80
C ARG A 74 14.05 -5.61 -9.80
N LYS A 75 13.91 -5.29 -8.54
CA LYS A 75 13.77 -6.26 -7.46
C LYS A 75 12.46 -6.06 -6.73
N LEU A 76 11.91 -7.16 -6.27
CA LEU A 76 10.67 -7.19 -5.50
C LEU A 76 10.87 -8.12 -4.30
N VAL A 77 10.37 -7.71 -3.15
CA VAL A 77 10.36 -8.50 -1.92
C VAL A 77 8.95 -8.92 -1.58
N SER A 78 8.77 -10.15 -1.16
CA SER A 78 7.48 -10.69 -0.69
C SER A 78 7.63 -11.38 0.65
N GLY A 79 6.62 -11.21 1.52
CA GLY A 79 6.50 -11.90 2.79
C GLY A 79 5.30 -12.83 2.82
N SER A 80 5.45 -14.00 3.42
CA SER A 80 4.44 -15.05 3.38
C SER A 80 4.14 -15.66 4.74
N SER A 81 3.02 -16.35 4.80
CA SER A 81 2.65 -17.21 5.94
C SER A 81 3.55 -18.44 6.09
N ASP A 82 4.37 -18.75 5.10
CA ASP A 82 5.40 -19.81 5.19
C ASP A 82 6.64 -19.41 6.01
N CYS A 83 6.59 -18.25 6.68
CA CYS A 83 7.64 -17.69 7.51
C CYS A 83 8.89 -17.23 6.75
N THR A 84 8.84 -17.19 5.42
CA THR A 84 9.95 -16.76 4.58
C THR A 84 9.70 -15.40 3.94
N VAL A 85 10.78 -14.63 3.77
CA VAL A 85 10.82 -13.47 2.89
C VAL A 85 11.56 -13.89 1.63
N ARG A 86 11.02 -13.55 0.45
CA ARG A 86 11.67 -13.87 -0.82
C ARG A 86 11.98 -12.61 -1.61
N LEU A 87 13.15 -12.62 -2.20
CA LEU A 87 13.62 -11.59 -3.11
C LEU A 87 13.53 -12.11 -4.53
N TRP A 88 12.96 -11.31 -5.44
CA TRP A 88 12.69 -11.68 -6.82
C TRP A 88 13.29 -10.67 -7.78
N ASP A 89 13.78 -11.15 -8.89
CA ASP A 89 14.11 -10.34 -10.05
C ASP A 89 12.87 -10.16 -10.92
N THR A 90 12.45 -8.92 -11.14
CA THR A 90 11.23 -8.60 -11.90
C THR A 90 11.39 -8.75 -13.41
N ASN A 91 12.62 -8.87 -13.94
CA ASN A 91 12.87 -9.07 -15.35
C ASN A 91 12.80 -10.55 -15.72
N THR A 92 13.43 -11.38 -14.90
CA THR A 92 13.52 -12.82 -15.15
C THR A 92 12.40 -13.62 -14.49
N GLY A 93 11.81 -13.08 -13.41
CA GLY A 93 10.86 -13.80 -12.56
C GLY A 93 11.52 -14.82 -11.63
N ALA A 94 12.84 -14.84 -11.56
CA ALA A 94 13.59 -15.76 -10.72
C ALA A 94 13.56 -15.33 -9.25
N CYS A 95 13.59 -16.30 -8.35
CA CYS A 95 13.79 -16.06 -6.92
C CYS A 95 15.30 -15.96 -6.64
N ASP A 96 15.77 -14.74 -6.36
CA ASP A 96 17.18 -14.46 -6.09
C ASP A 96 17.63 -14.93 -4.72
N ALA A 97 16.74 -14.90 -3.72
CA ALA A 97 17.05 -15.34 -2.38
C ALA A 97 15.78 -15.71 -1.59
N VAL A 98 15.94 -16.66 -0.68
CA VAL A 98 14.98 -16.99 0.37
C VAL A 98 15.61 -16.60 1.69
N LEU A 99 15.02 -15.64 2.39
CA LEU A 99 15.49 -15.14 3.67
C LEU A 99 14.71 -15.86 4.77
N GLU A 100 15.38 -16.76 5.46
CA GLU A 100 14.80 -17.59 6.52
C GLU A 100 15.23 -17.12 7.89
N GLY A 101 14.35 -17.33 8.90
CA GLY A 101 14.69 -17.00 10.28
C GLY A 101 13.50 -16.59 11.14
N HIS A 102 12.40 -16.09 10.56
CA HIS A 102 11.18 -15.85 11.33
C HIS A 102 10.55 -17.18 11.81
N GLY A 103 10.09 -17.18 13.05
CA GLY A 103 9.45 -18.34 13.67
C GLY A 103 7.96 -18.46 13.34
N SER A 104 7.37 -17.47 12.71
CA SER A 104 5.93 -17.44 12.38
C SER A 104 5.68 -16.60 11.11
N ARG A 105 4.39 -16.56 10.71
CA ARG A 105 3.95 -15.87 9.50
C ARG A 105 4.42 -14.40 9.45
N ILE A 106 4.72 -13.94 8.25
CA ILE A 106 5.09 -12.55 7.99
C ILE A 106 3.83 -11.78 7.59
N TRP A 107 3.61 -10.62 8.23
CA TRP A 107 2.47 -9.75 7.96
C TRP A 107 2.80 -8.60 7.02
N ASP A 108 4.02 -8.07 7.14
CA ASP A 108 4.44 -6.92 6.36
C ASP A 108 5.92 -7.00 6.00
N VAL A 109 6.25 -6.42 4.85
CA VAL A 109 7.62 -6.16 4.44
C VAL A 109 7.72 -4.72 3.93
N ASP A 110 8.87 -4.12 4.15
CA ASP A 110 9.23 -2.85 3.57
C ASP A 110 10.66 -2.87 3.10
N ALA A 111 10.99 -2.05 2.12
CA ALA A 111 12.33 -1.91 1.59
C ALA A 111 12.81 -0.48 1.74
N SER A 112 14.08 -0.31 2.06
CA SER A 112 14.70 1.01 2.08
C SER A 112 14.71 1.61 0.68
N HIS A 113 14.58 2.93 0.58
CA HIS A 113 14.60 3.65 -0.69
C HIS A 113 15.91 3.42 -1.49
N THR A 114 17.04 3.30 -0.79
CA THR A 114 18.32 2.90 -1.41
C THR A 114 18.34 1.47 -1.94
N GLY A 115 17.37 0.63 -1.58
CA GLY A 115 17.36 -0.78 -1.92
C GLY A 115 18.39 -1.64 -1.18
N ALA A 116 19.06 -1.08 -0.16
CA ALA A 116 20.09 -1.82 0.59
C ALA A 116 19.51 -2.71 1.70
N TRP A 117 18.36 -2.34 2.25
CA TRP A 117 17.77 -2.98 3.41
C TRP A 117 16.32 -3.39 3.18
N ILE A 118 15.93 -4.50 3.78
CA ILE A 118 14.55 -4.99 3.87
C ILE A 118 14.19 -5.14 5.34
N ALA A 119 13.01 -4.67 5.74
CA ALA A 119 12.42 -4.93 7.03
C ALA A 119 11.24 -5.91 6.85
N SER A 120 11.09 -6.86 7.78
CA SER A 120 9.98 -7.81 7.79
C SER A 120 9.35 -7.92 9.17
N ALA A 121 8.03 -7.75 9.25
CA ALA A 121 7.24 -7.83 10.48
C ALA A 121 6.50 -9.16 10.56
N SER A 122 6.56 -9.83 11.72
CA SER A 122 6.05 -11.18 11.89
C SER A 122 5.17 -11.37 13.14
N SER A 123 4.40 -12.45 13.12
CA SER A 123 3.67 -12.98 14.28
C SER A 123 4.58 -13.54 15.39
N ASP A 124 5.88 -13.66 15.15
CA ASP A 124 6.84 -14.06 16.18
C ASP A 124 7.22 -12.91 17.13
N SER A 125 6.50 -11.79 17.06
CA SER A 125 6.71 -10.56 17.85
C SER A 125 8.01 -9.83 17.52
N THR A 126 8.61 -10.11 16.37
CA THR A 126 9.85 -9.47 15.95
C THR A 126 9.69 -8.77 14.60
N VAL A 127 10.54 -7.77 14.39
CA VAL A 127 10.89 -7.25 13.07
C VAL A 127 12.34 -7.57 12.80
N ARG A 128 12.62 -8.11 11.61
CA ARG A 128 13.99 -8.40 11.18
C ARG A 128 14.39 -7.49 10.05
N LEU A 129 15.65 -7.06 10.12
CA LEU A 129 16.31 -6.32 9.05
C LEU A 129 17.26 -7.25 8.31
N TRP A 130 17.19 -7.19 6.98
CA TRP A 130 17.98 -8.01 6.08
C TRP A 130 18.77 -7.10 5.15
N ASN A 131 20.02 -7.44 4.95
CA ASN A 131 20.83 -6.78 3.93
C ASN A 131 20.56 -7.45 2.56
N VAL A 132 20.25 -6.64 1.55
CA VAL A 132 19.86 -7.14 0.21
C VAL A 132 21.04 -7.74 -0.55
N GLU A 133 22.22 -7.23 -0.36
CA GLU A 133 23.44 -7.69 -1.05
C GLU A 133 23.96 -8.99 -0.43
N SER A 134 24.19 -9.01 0.88
CA SER A 134 24.70 -10.20 1.57
C SER A 134 23.63 -11.28 1.79
N LYS A 135 22.34 -10.93 1.69
CA LYS A 135 21.18 -11.81 1.92
C LYS A 135 21.12 -12.38 3.36
N LEU A 136 21.79 -11.74 4.29
CA LEU A 136 21.89 -12.15 5.68
C LEU A 136 21.04 -11.26 6.60
N PRO A 137 20.54 -11.81 7.73
CA PRO A 137 19.91 -11.00 8.75
C PRO A 137 20.96 -10.10 9.41
N HIS A 138 20.60 -8.84 9.61
CA HIS A 138 21.47 -7.84 10.24
C HIS A 138 21.05 -7.53 11.67
N LEU A 139 19.74 -7.29 11.87
CA LEU A 139 19.20 -6.87 13.16
C LEU A 139 17.85 -7.53 13.41
N THR A 140 17.59 -7.87 14.67
CA THR A 140 16.29 -8.36 15.12
C THR A 140 15.74 -7.46 16.21
N LEU A 141 14.64 -6.79 15.92
CA LEU A 141 13.95 -5.88 16.85
C LEU A 141 12.81 -6.64 17.53
N ARG A 142 12.75 -6.60 18.85
CA ARG A 142 11.64 -7.17 19.62
C ARG A 142 10.56 -6.11 19.85
N CYS A 143 9.34 -6.38 19.40
CA CYS A 143 8.24 -5.40 19.34
C CYS A 143 7.13 -5.65 20.38
N GLY A 144 7.51 -6.09 21.57
CA GLY A 144 6.53 -6.38 22.62
C GLY A 144 5.98 -7.80 22.56
N PHE A 145 4.66 -7.97 22.62
CA PHE A 145 4.02 -9.28 22.54
C PHE A 145 2.96 -9.33 21.43
N GLY A 146 2.81 -10.50 20.85
CA GLY A 146 1.83 -10.76 19.80
C GLY A 146 2.30 -10.34 18.40
N ASP A 147 1.37 -10.35 17.47
CA ASP A 147 1.63 -10.11 16.06
C ASP A 147 2.10 -8.68 15.80
N VAL A 148 3.18 -8.52 15.04
CA VAL A 148 3.58 -7.24 14.44
C VAL A 148 2.97 -7.17 13.05
N TYR A 149 2.04 -6.24 12.85
CA TYR A 149 1.27 -6.14 11.62
C TYR A 149 1.87 -5.24 10.55
N CYS A 150 2.70 -4.28 10.94
CA CYS A 150 3.31 -3.34 10.01
C CYS A 150 4.71 -2.92 10.45
N CYS A 151 5.54 -2.64 9.45
CA CYS A 151 6.84 -1.99 9.59
C CYS A 151 7.08 -1.06 8.40
N ARG A 152 7.65 0.13 8.63
CA ARG A 152 8.00 1.11 7.59
C ARG A 152 9.28 1.83 7.93
N PHE A 153 10.14 1.99 6.94
CA PHE A 153 11.31 2.84 7.06
C PHE A 153 10.91 4.32 7.09
N SER A 154 11.65 5.12 7.83
CA SER A 154 11.58 6.57 7.72
C SER A 154 12.17 7.05 6.38
N PRO A 155 11.80 8.23 5.89
CA PRO A 155 12.34 8.76 4.64
C PRO A 155 13.87 8.92 4.66
N ASP A 156 14.45 9.23 5.80
CA ASP A 156 15.91 9.32 6.02
C ASP A 156 16.59 7.97 6.23
N GLN A 157 15.78 6.88 6.30
CA GLN A 157 16.23 5.50 6.50
C GLN A 157 17.00 5.22 7.80
N GLY A 158 17.08 6.20 8.71
CA GLY A 158 17.69 6.03 10.01
C GLY A 158 16.78 5.38 11.04
N GLN A 159 15.47 5.39 10.79
CA GLN A 159 14.47 4.91 11.74
C GLN A 159 13.48 3.93 11.10
N LEU A 160 12.82 3.16 11.96
CA LEU A 160 11.75 2.23 11.56
C LEU A 160 10.56 2.39 12.50
N VAL A 161 9.36 2.60 11.94
CA VAL A 161 8.12 2.55 12.70
C VAL A 161 7.51 1.16 12.63
N THR A 162 6.97 0.68 13.74
CA THR A 162 6.27 -0.61 13.84
C THR A 162 4.94 -0.46 14.56
N GLY A 163 3.98 -1.30 14.22
CA GLY A 163 2.70 -1.39 14.90
C GLY A 163 2.19 -2.82 14.92
N GLY A 164 1.45 -3.19 15.95
CA GLY A 164 1.01 -4.57 16.11
C GLY A 164 -0.20 -4.76 17.02
N TYR A 165 -0.36 -5.99 17.44
CA TYR A 165 -1.46 -6.46 18.29
C TYR A 165 -1.51 -5.76 19.65
N ASP A 166 -0.36 -5.40 20.20
CA ASP A 166 -0.22 -4.78 21.51
C ASP A 166 -0.68 -3.32 21.57
N LYS A 167 -1.26 -2.78 20.47
CA LYS A 167 -1.85 -1.43 20.35
C LYS A 167 -0.84 -0.29 20.38
N LEU A 168 0.44 -0.59 20.48
CA LEU A 168 1.50 0.40 20.54
C LEU A 168 2.14 0.59 19.17
N VAL A 169 2.38 1.84 18.84
CA VAL A 169 3.28 2.21 17.75
C VAL A 169 4.64 2.50 18.35
N ARG A 170 5.71 1.94 17.77
CA ARG A 170 7.08 2.13 18.23
C ARG A 170 7.95 2.66 17.12
N LEU A 171 8.82 3.58 17.47
CA LEU A 171 9.86 4.09 16.61
C LEU A 171 11.19 3.55 17.09
N TYR A 172 11.92 2.91 16.20
CA TYR A 172 13.25 2.36 16.45
C TYR A 172 14.29 3.18 15.72
N ASP A 173 15.42 3.40 16.37
CA ASP A 173 16.64 3.83 15.70
C ASP A 173 17.38 2.59 15.18
N LEU A 174 17.71 2.59 13.89
CA LEU A 174 18.30 1.40 13.24
C LEU A 174 19.79 1.25 13.52
N ALA A 175 20.47 2.33 13.90
CA ALA A 175 21.89 2.29 14.24
C ALA A 175 22.12 1.61 15.60
N SER A 176 21.28 1.94 16.58
CA SER A 176 21.38 1.39 17.94
C SER A 176 20.50 0.15 18.15
N GLY A 177 19.49 -0.08 17.30
CA GLY A 177 18.48 -1.13 17.46
C GLY A 177 17.53 -0.89 18.64
N THR A 178 17.46 0.31 19.18
CA THR A 178 16.68 0.64 20.39
C THR A 178 15.40 1.40 20.05
N VAL A 179 14.40 1.29 20.93
CA VAL A 179 13.17 2.07 20.83
C VAL A 179 13.48 3.51 21.24
N THR A 180 13.35 4.44 20.32
CA THR A 180 13.51 5.88 20.60
C THR A 180 12.22 6.48 21.15
N ARG A 181 11.06 5.97 20.67
CA ARG A 181 9.76 6.51 21.08
C ARG A 181 8.65 5.48 21.01
N MET A 182 7.67 5.64 21.88
CA MET A 182 6.41 4.89 21.88
C MET A 182 5.24 5.86 21.78
N PHE A 183 4.21 5.47 21.02
CA PHE A 183 3.01 6.29 20.79
C PHE A 183 1.79 5.51 21.28
N PRO A 184 1.39 5.69 22.54
CA PRO A 184 0.23 5.05 23.11
C PRO A 184 -1.05 5.81 22.73
N GLY A 185 -2.16 5.09 22.57
CA GLY A 185 -3.48 5.72 22.38
C GLY A 185 -4.47 4.92 21.58
N HIS A 186 -4.05 4.07 20.61
CA HIS A 186 -4.97 3.16 19.94
C HIS A 186 -5.59 2.17 20.93
N GLN A 187 -6.89 1.89 20.74
CA GLN A 187 -7.63 1.00 21.62
C GLN A 187 -7.52 -0.47 21.21
N LEU A 188 -7.20 -0.73 19.94
CA LEU A 188 -7.01 -2.05 19.37
C LEU A 188 -5.72 -2.09 18.54
N GLY A 189 -5.37 -3.28 18.01
CA GLY A 189 -4.14 -3.48 17.28
C GLY A 189 -3.96 -2.55 16.08
N VAL A 190 -2.74 -2.07 15.90
CA VAL A 190 -2.34 -1.17 14.81
C VAL A 190 -2.01 -1.99 13.59
N SER A 191 -2.80 -1.84 12.53
CA SER A 191 -2.71 -2.64 11.30
C SER A 191 -1.75 -2.06 10.27
N SER A 192 -1.57 -0.73 10.27
CA SER A 192 -0.72 -0.04 9.29
C SER A 192 -0.15 1.24 9.89
N ALA A 193 1.07 1.58 9.49
CA ALA A 193 1.74 2.83 9.84
C ALA A 193 2.50 3.34 8.61
N VAL A 194 2.59 4.65 8.46
CA VAL A 194 3.36 5.30 7.38
C VAL A 194 3.92 6.63 7.87
N PHE A 195 5.11 7.00 7.42
CA PHE A 195 5.68 8.33 7.64
C PHE A 195 5.13 9.34 6.63
N SER A 196 5.09 10.60 7.03
CA SER A 196 5.02 11.68 6.06
C SER A 196 6.33 11.76 5.25
N PRO A 197 6.30 12.29 4.02
CA PRO A 197 7.51 12.43 3.21
C PRO A 197 8.63 13.22 3.88
N GLN A 198 8.28 14.15 4.78
CA GLN A 198 9.24 14.93 5.57
C GLN A 198 9.71 14.22 6.85
N GLY A 199 9.15 13.05 7.18
CA GLY A 199 9.49 12.32 8.40
C GLY A 199 8.96 12.92 9.71
N SER A 200 8.31 14.08 9.66
CA SER A 200 7.83 14.79 10.85
C SER A 200 6.56 14.21 11.47
N LEU A 201 5.77 13.50 10.69
CA LEU A 201 4.50 12.88 11.13
C LEU A 201 4.50 11.39 10.80
N ILE A 202 3.82 10.63 11.66
CA ILE A 202 3.45 9.23 11.40
C ILE A 202 1.93 9.15 11.36
N ALA A 203 1.38 8.58 10.30
CA ALA A 203 -0.04 8.23 10.22
C ALA A 203 -0.22 6.74 10.50
N THR A 204 -1.17 6.38 11.35
CA THR A 204 -1.43 4.99 11.73
C THR A 204 -2.90 4.66 11.60
N GLY A 205 -3.19 3.49 11.06
CA GLY A 205 -4.54 2.91 11.02
C GLY A 205 -4.63 1.70 11.95
N ALA A 206 -5.73 1.58 12.65
CA ALA A 206 -5.92 0.49 13.60
C ALA A 206 -7.28 -0.18 13.48
N LYS A 207 -7.38 -1.33 14.15
CA LYS A 207 -8.63 -2.10 14.26
C LYS A 207 -9.72 -1.37 15.04
N ASP A 208 -9.37 -0.30 15.78
CA ASP A 208 -10.30 0.58 16.47
C ASP A 208 -11.05 1.56 15.54
N THR A 209 -10.99 1.33 14.23
CA THR A 209 -11.63 2.13 13.17
C THR A 209 -11.05 3.53 12.97
N SER A 210 -10.08 3.93 13.78
CA SER A 210 -9.50 5.27 13.75
C SER A 210 -8.19 5.31 12.94
N VAL A 211 -7.95 6.47 12.33
CA VAL A 211 -6.64 6.85 11.80
C VAL A 211 -6.10 7.96 12.69
N ARG A 212 -4.86 7.81 13.17
CA ARG A 212 -4.21 8.78 14.06
C ARG A 212 -2.94 9.31 13.46
N PHE A 213 -2.66 10.57 13.74
CA PHE A 213 -1.43 11.26 13.37
C PHE A 213 -0.62 11.56 14.63
N TRP A 214 0.66 11.25 14.55
CA TRP A 214 1.60 11.42 15.63
C TRP A 214 2.74 12.30 15.18
N ASP A 215 3.11 13.23 16.01
CA ASP A 215 4.35 13.99 15.80
C ASP A 215 5.54 13.14 16.22
N THR A 216 6.47 12.94 15.31
CA THR A 216 7.66 12.08 15.53
C THR A 216 8.55 12.57 16.63
N LEU A 217 8.67 13.88 16.82
CA LEU A 217 9.55 14.47 17.83
C LEU A 217 8.97 14.45 19.23
N SER A 218 7.72 14.89 19.39
CA SER A 218 7.09 14.96 20.71
C SER A 218 6.46 13.64 21.16
N GLY A 219 6.07 12.77 20.21
CA GLY A 219 5.34 11.54 20.49
C GLY A 219 3.84 11.75 20.76
N VAL A 220 3.35 12.97 20.59
CA VAL A 220 1.96 13.33 20.88
C VAL A 220 1.07 13.00 19.69
N CYS A 221 -0.15 12.50 19.97
CA CYS A 221 -1.19 12.37 18.97
C CYS A 221 -1.72 13.76 18.61
N VAL A 222 -1.35 14.23 17.41
CA VAL A 222 -1.74 15.55 16.91
C VAL A 222 -3.20 15.56 16.47
N ARG A 223 -3.65 14.45 15.85
CA ARG A 223 -5.00 14.37 15.28
C ARG A 223 -5.50 12.93 15.18
N THR A 224 -6.83 12.82 15.27
CA THR A 224 -7.54 11.55 14.97
C THR A 224 -8.56 11.82 13.90
N LEU A 225 -8.59 11.01 12.84
CA LEU A 225 -9.62 11.05 11.80
C LEU A 225 -10.65 9.96 12.10
N PRO A 226 -11.88 10.33 12.44
CA PRO A 226 -13.01 9.42 12.45
C PRO A 226 -13.53 9.27 11.02
N GLY A 227 -14.16 8.17 10.71
CA GLY A 227 -14.87 8.07 9.43
C GLY A 227 -15.07 6.66 8.90
N HIS A 228 -14.19 5.73 9.17
CA HIS A 228 -14.42 4.34 8.82
C HIS A 228 -15.38 3.68 9.82
N LEU A 229 -16.24 2.78 9.29
CA LEU A 229 -17.18 2.00 10.08
C LEU A 229 -16.62 0.61 10.44
N GLY A 230 -15.50 0.23 9.86
CA GLY A 230 -14.82 -1.02 10.10
C GLY A 230 -13.34 -0.82 10.40
N GLU A 231 -12.65 -1.89 10.77
CA GLU A 231 -11.20 -1.87 11.02
C GLU A 231 -10.43 -1.25 9.85
N VAL A 232 -9.53 -0.33 10.11
CA VAL A 232 -8.61 0.20 9.10
C VAL A 232 -7.55 -0.85 8.79
N THR A 233 -7.41 -1.23 7.53
CA THR A 233 -6.48 -2.29 7.11
C THR A 233 -5.18 -1.75 6.52
N SER A 234 -5.22 -0.56 5.91
CA SER A 234 -4.05 0.08 5.31
C SER A 234 -4.16 1.60 5.37
N VAL A 235 -3.02 2.22 5.53
CA VAL A 235 -2.84 3.67 5.44
C VAL A 235 -1.63 3.92 4.55
N GLU A 236 -1.75 4.83 3.58
CA GLU A 236 -0.66 5.24 2.71
C GLU A 236 -0.74 6.74 2.42
N MET A 237 0.40 7.40 2.41
CA MET A 237 0.49 8.85 2.14
C MET A 237 1.05 9.06 0.74
N SER A 238 0.55 10.07 0.03
CA SER A 238 1.09 10.47 -1.26
C SER A 238 2.51 11.03 -1.12
N ASP A 239 3.32 10.91 -2.17
CA ASP A 239 4.72 11.37 -2.16
C ASP A 239 4.87 12.86 -1.89
N ASP A 240 3.85 13.67 -2.23
CA ASP A 240 3.81 15.10 -1.94
C ASP A 240 3.29 15.43 -0.52
N GLY A 241 2.84 14.41 0.24
CA GLY A 241 2.31 14.56 1.58
C GLY A 241 0.95 15.26 1.68
N ARG A 242 0.29 15.52 0.55
CA ARG A 242 -0.99 16.27 0.52
C ARG A 242 -2.21 15.39 0.69
N GLN A 243 -2.08 14.12 0.38
CA GLN A 243 -3.18 13.16 0.40
C GLN A 243 -2.86 11.96 1.27
N LEU A 244 -3.88 11.42 1.92
CA LEU A 244 -3.82 10.16 2.63
C LEU A 244 -4.85 9.20 2.04
N LEU A 245 -4.43 7.98 1.78
CA LEU A 245 -5.29 6.91 1.32
C LEU A 245 -5.46 5.89 2.45
N THR A 246 -6.69 5.53 2.75
CA THR A 246 -7.01 4.57 3.81
C THR A 246 -7.93 3.47 3.30
N SER A 247 -7.68 2.24 3.69
CA SER A 247 -8.54 1.08 3.44
C SER A 247 -9.21 0.61 4.72
N SER A 248 -10.41 0.08 4.62
CA SER A 248 -11.14 -0.46 5.76
C SER A 248 -11.98 -1.69 5.39
N LYS A 249 -12.28 -2.48 6.41
CA LYS A 249 -13.24 -3.59 6.34
C LYS A 249 -14.69 -3.15 6.18
N ASP A 250 -14.95 -1.85 6.06
CA ASP A 250 -16.23 -1.31 5.65
C ASP A 250 -16.45 -1.36 4.12
N ASN A 251 -15.61 -2.13 3.40
CA ASN A 251 -15.61 -2.24 1.93
C ASN A 251 -15.42 -0.90 1.24
N SER A 252 -14.63 -0.02 1.81
CA SER A 252 -14.31 1.24 1.18
C SER A 252 -12.85 1.64 1.36
N HIS A 253 -12.32 2.29 0.33
CA HIS A 253 -11.13 3.11 0.46
C HIS A 253 -11.54 4.56 0.50
N ARG A 254 -10.81 5.36 1.25
CA ARG A 254 -11.06 6.80 1.34
C ARG A 254 -9.78 7.57 1.05
N LEU A 255 -9.92 8.59 0.23
CA LEU A 255 -8.90 9.58 -0.03
C LEU A 255 -9.19 10.82 0.82
N TRP A 256 -8.19 11.31 1.53
CA TRP A 256 -8.29 12.46 2.42
C TRP A 256 -7.36 13.56 1.98
N ASP A 257 -7.83 14.79 2.09
CA ASP A 257 -6.97 15.97 2.00
C ASP A 257 -6.27 16.20 3.34
N MET A 258 -4.95 16.17 3.34
CA MET A 258 -4.15 16.32 4.57
C MET A 258 -4.16 17.74 5.12
N ARG A 259 -4.38 18.74 4.28
CA ARG A 259 -4.46 20.15 4.68
C ARG A 259 -5.78 20.45 5.39
N MET A 260 -6.88 20.03 4.80
CA MET A 260 -8.23 20.29 5.30
C MET A 260 -8.73 19.17 6.24
N LEU A 261 -8.05 18.01 6.26
CA LEU A 261 -8.43 16.80 7.00
C LEU A 261 -9.87 16.36 6.73
N ARG A 262 -10.29 16.48 5.48
CA ARG A 262 -11.61 16.09 5.00
C ARG A 262 -11.51 14.98 3.97
N PRO A 263 -12.51 14.07 3.89
CA PRO A 263 -12.55 13.10 2.83
C PRO A 263 -12.78 13.80 1.49
N LEU A 264 -11.93 13.49 0.50
CA LEU A 264 -12.07 13.94 -0.88
C LEU A 264 -12.95 12.97 -1.66
N GLN A 265 -12.67 11.67 -1.53
CA GLN A 265 -13.34 10.65 -2.32
C GLN A 265 -13.47 9.34 -1.54
N ARG A 266 -14.48 8.57 -1.89
CA ARG A 266 -14.72 7.21 -1.37
C ARG A 266 -14.84 6.23 -2.52
N PHE A 267 -13.97 5.21 -2.53
CA PHE A 267 -13.94 4.17 -3.55
C PHE A 267 -14.62 2.91 -3.02
N LYS A 268 -15.43 2.30 -3.87
CA LYS A 268 -16.20 1.09 -3.56
C LYS A 268 -16.12 0.09 -4.72
N GLY A 269 -16.63 -1.11 -4.50
CA GLY A 269 -16.73 -2.17 -5.51
C GLY A 269 -15.87 -3.39 -5.20
N HIS A 270 -14.81 -3.23 -4.42
CA HIS A 270 -13.99 -4.33 -3.90
C HIS A 270 -14.59 -4.93 -2.62
N GLN A 271 -14.14 -6.13 -2.27
CA GLN A 271 -14.50 -6.83 -1.04
C GLN A 271 -13.32 -6.88 -0.07
N ASN A 272 -13.55 -6.46 1.17
CA ASN A 272 -12.57 -6.46 2.26
C ASN A 272 -13.29 -6.71 3.59
N THR A 273 -13.73 -7.94 3.82
CA THR A 273 -14.54 -8.30 5.01
C THR A 273 -13.87 -9.37 5.87
N SER A 274 -12.91 -10.11 5.32
CA SER A 274 -12.27 -11.24 6.00
C SER A 274 -11.17 -10.81 6.99
N LYS A 275 -10.48 -11.81 7.51
CA LYS A 275 -9.33 -11.62 8.42
C LYS A 275 -8.06 -11.10 7.75
N ASN A 276 -8.05 -10.96 6.42
CA ASN A 276 -6.89 -10.48 5.69
C ASN A 276 -6.84 -8.95 5.69
N PHE A 277 -5.64 -8.40 5.59
CA PHE A 277 -5.44 -6.97 5.41
C PHE A 277 -5.33 -6.68 3.91
N ILE A 278 -6.40 -6.15 3.33
CA ILE A 278 -6.36 -5.62 1.98
C ILE A 278 -5.71 -4.25 2.05
N ARG A 279 -4.70 -4.06 1.22
CA ARG A 279 -3.97 -2.80 1.12
C ARG A 279 -4.32 -2.08 -0.16
N CYS A 280 -4.37 -0.76 -0.10
CA CYS A 280 -4.44 0.11 -1.25
C CYS A 280 -3.16 0.93 -1.35
N THR A 281 -2.81 1.33 -2.56
CA THR A 281 -1.61 2.13 -2.83
C THR A 281 -1.84 3.12 -3.95
N PHE A 282 -1.06 4.19 -3.96
CA PHE A 282 -0.94 5.07 -5.10
C PHE A 282 -0.03 4.41 -6.15
N ALA A 283 -0.59 4.10 -7.32
CA ALA A 283 0.20 3.58 -8.45
C ALA A 283 0.76 4.71 -9.32
N HIS A 284 0.12 5.86 -9.30
CA HIS A 284 0.48 7.09 -9.97
C HIS A 284 -0.20 8.24 -9.21
N PRO A 285 0.25 9.50 -9.30
CA PRO A 285 -0.41 10.62 -8.62
C PRO A 285 -1.91 10.73 -8.84
N SER A 286 -2.44 10.20 -9.95
CA SER A 286 -3.87 10.19 -10.26
C SER A 286 -4.55 8.84 -10.14
N LEU A 287 -3.82 7.75 -9.76
CA LEU A 287 -4.31 6.38 -9.82
C LEU A 287 -4.15 5.65 -8.50
N ILE A 288 -5.22 5.01 -8.06
CA ILE A 288 -5.26 4.19 -6.85
C ILE A 288 -5.46 2.73 -7.25
N VAL A 289 -4.72 1.84 -6.62
CA VAL A 289 -4.79 0.39 -6.85
C VAL A 289 -5.04 -0.32 -5.52
N SER A 290 -5.92 -1.30 -5.54
CA SER A 290 -6.17 -2.17 -4.40
C SER A 290 -6.50 -3.58 -4.82
N GLY A 291 -6.18 -4.49 -3.93
CA GLY A 291 -6.69 -5.82 -3.99
C GLY A 291 -8.13 -5.97 -3.52
N SER A 292 -8.66 -7.17 -3.77
CA SER A 292 -9.98 -7.56 -3.33
C SER A 292 -10.02 -9.05 -2.98
N GLU A 293 -10.91 -9.42 -2.08
CA GLU A 293 -11.13 -10.82 -1.69
C GLU A 293 -11.76 -11.65 -2.81
N ASP A 294 -12.37 -11.01 -3.81
CA ASP A 294 -12.91 -11.65 -5.01
C ASP A 294 -11.83 -12.13 -6.01
N GLY A 295 -10.56 -11.84 -5.71
CA GLY A 295 -9.44 -12.25 -6.55
C GLY A 295 -9.08 -11.27 -7.65
N LEU A 296 -9.69 -10.11 -7.67
CA LEU A 296 -9.43 -9.06 -8.65
C LEU A 296 -8.53 -7.96 -8.04
N VAL A 297 -7.82 -7.27 -8.92
CA VAL A 297 -7.16 -6.00 -8.60
C VAL A 297 -8.01 -4.90 -9.19
N TYR A 298 -8.41 -3.96 -8.35
CA TYR A 298 -9.19 -2.81 -8.74
C TYR A 298 -8.31 -1.58 -8.90
N MET A 299 -8.61 -0.78 -9.90
CA MET A 299 -7.94 0.47 -10.18
C MET A 299 -8.97 1.58 -10.30
N TRP A 300 -8.72 2.69 -9.59
CA TRP A 300 -9.57 3.89 -9.61
C TRP A 300 -8.77 5.11 -9.98
N GLY A 301 -9.40 6.04 -10.71
CA GLY A 301 -8.92 7.42 -10.80
C GLY A 301 -9.32 8.18 -9.54
N GLN A 302 -8.49 9.11 -9.09
CA GLN A 302 -8.77 9.88 -7.89
C GLN A 302 -10.06 10.72 -7.99
N GLU A 303 -10.46 11.09 -9.19
CA GLU A 303 -11.65 11.93 -9.43
C GLU A 303 -12.96 11.13 -9.52
N SER A 304 -12.88 9.80 -9.63
CA SER A 304 -14.05 8.96 -9.83
C SER A 304 -14.17 7.87 -8.77
N SER A 305 -15.37 7.70 -8.22
CA SER A 305 -15.69 6.58 -7.32
C SER A 305 -15.84 5.24 -8.04
N LEU A 306 -15.97 5.24 -9.37
CA LEU A 306 -16.10 4.05 -10.19
C LEU A 306 -14.74 3.49 -10.55
N ALA A 307 -14.61 2.17 -10.50
CA ALA A 307 -13.39 1.51 -10.91
C ALA A 307 -13.15 1.73 -12.42
N LEU A 308 -11.96 2.22 -12.75
CA LEU A 308 -11.51 2.40 -14.14
C LEU A 308 -11.26 1.05 -14.80
N GLN A 309 -10.68 0.13 -14.04
CA GLN A 309 -10.29 -1.17 -14.54
C GLN A 309 -10.23 -2.20 -13.42
N THR A 310 -10.46 -3.46 -13.81
CA THR A 310 -10.22 -4.62 -12.94
C THR A 310 -9.27 -5.57 -13.64
N LEU A 311 -8.23 -6.03 -12.93
CA LEU A 311 -7.25 -6.97 -13.47
C LEU A 311 -7.51 -8.36 -12.90
N LYS A 312 -7.44 -9.36 -13.78
CA LYS A 312 -7.56 -10.78 -13.44
C LYS A 312 -6.19 -11.44 -13.56
N GLY A 313 -5.71 -12.11 -12.54
CA GLY A 313 -4.40 -12.77 -12.60
C GLY A 313 -4.20 -13.79 -11.48
N HIS A 314 -4.98 -13.66 -10.44
CA HIS A 314 -5.07 -14.66 -9.41
C HIS A 314 -6.14 -15.69 -9.82
N GLY A 315 -5.77 -16.96 -10.04
CA GLY A 315 -6.68 -18.06 -10.47
C GLY A 315 -7.82 -18.32 -9.48
N THR A 316 -8.91 -18.88 -9.93
CA THR A 316 -10.18 -19.03 -9.19
C THR A 316 -10.23 -20.18 -8.19
N ASP A 317 -9.11 -20.85 -7.85
CA ASP A 317 -9.13 -21.97 -6.93
C ASP A 317 -9.40 -21.50 -5.48
N SER A 318 -10.66 -21.51 -5.16
CA SER A 318 -11.35 -21.65 -3.86
C SER A 318 -10.94 -20.82 -2.63
N HIS A 319 -10.19 -19.73 -2.72
CA HIS A 319 -10.02 -18.78 -1.60
C HIS A 319 -9.80 -17.35 -2.09
N PRO A 320 -10.41 -16.35 -1.42
CA PRO A 320 -10.36 -14.95 -1.85
C PRO A 320 -8.93 -14.40 -1.88
N ALA A 321 -8.59 -13.79 -2.98
CA ALA A 321 -7.29 -13.17 -3.18
C ALA A 321 -7.24 -11.80 -2.54
N ALA A 322 -6.18 -11.50 -1.85
CA ALA A 322 -5.77 -10.14 -1.61
C ALA A 322 -4.84 -9.72 -2.75
N ALA A 323 -5.21 -8.73 -3.48
CA ALA A 323 -4.33 -8.12 -4.46
C ALA A 323 -3.47 -7.07 -3.78
N THR A 324 -2.30 -7.10 -4.11
CA THR A 324 -1.04 -6.85 -3.52
C THR A 324 -0.71 -7.89 -2.54
N VAL A 325 -1.64 -8.75 -2.13
CA VAL A 325 -1.18 -9.76 -1.32
C VAL A 325 -2.16 -10.63 -0.66
N GLY A 326 -1.91 -11.79 -0.70
CA GLY A 326 -2.14 -12.72 0.34
C GLY A 326 -3.46 -13.45 0.23
N GLY A 327 -3.43 -14.59 0.13
CA GLY A 327 -4.36 -15.67 0.01
C GLY A 327 -3.83 -16.69 -0.96
N ARG A 328 -2.76 -16.36 -1.71
CA ARG A 328 -2.21 -17.25 -2.74
C ARG A 328 -0.71 -17.40 -2.63
N LYS A 329 -0.24 -18.54 -3.14
CA LYS A 329 1.16 -18.94 -3.18
C LYS A 329 1.96 -18.23 -4.29
N GLN A 330 1.45 -17.13 -4.84
CA GLN A 330 2.08 -16.43 -5.96
C GLN A 330 1.91 -14.91 -5.88
N VAL A 331 2.86 -14.21 -6.46
CA VAL A 331 2.80 -12.76 -6.72
C VAL A 331 2.59 -12.56 -8.21
N VAL A 332 1.67 -11.69 -8.59
CA VAL A 332 1.38 -11.38 -9.99
C VAL A 332 1.85 -9.96 -10.28
N VAL A 333 2.64 -9.82 -11.33
CA VAL A 333 3.15 -8.54 -11.82
C VAL A 333 2.36 -8.16 -13.07
N TYR A 334 1.81 -6.95 -13.09
CA TYR A 334 1.08 -6.39 -14.23
C TYR A 334 1.92 -5.30 -14.91
N SER A 335 1.73 -5.15 -16.19
CA SER A 335 2.34 -4.12 -17.05
C SER A 335 1.30 -3.37 -17.88
#